data_ff9e24d74a4fd2dc36ba79deed684258
#
_entry.id   ff9e24d74a4fd2dc36ba79deed684258
#
_cell.length_a   1.000
_cell.length_b   1.000
_cell.length_c   1.000
_cell.angle_alpha   90.00
_cell.angle_beta   90.00
_cell.angle_gamma   90.00
#
_symmetry.space_group_name_H-M   'P 1'
#
loop_
_entity.id
_entity.type
_entity.pdbx_description
1 polymer ?
#
loop_
_entity_poly.entity_id
_entity_poly.type
_entity_poly.pdbx_seq_one_letter_code
_entity_poly.pdbx_strand_id
1 'polypeptide(L)'
;KNSLIALGEMCSSLKRLLDSELEPIMNCLLKKSTDTNVFISQEAEKSLMTLCNNSNDSRLIMILFQCVNSTRSSQIKAKVAMCYNKIIEKKGHEIRRCKELERMMHLLGALAREASADVRTNAKAALNQLAKLLGADFDKYLKRSMDTTSFQQVKEALKRPEAESPLKKYSTNELIFRKKSQSQDSFDSIKKALTSEEWVKRIEAVSKLKQISTKEKALSSKGLSCILTALNDSDTRVAMHTLTVLSKLLPSVPQK
;
A
#
# COMPACT_ATOMS: atom_id res chain seq x y z
N LYS A 1 -17.58 4.46 -5.50
CA LYS A 1 -16.32 4.09 -6.14
C LYS A 1 -15.87 5.16 -7.13
N ASN A 2 -16.68 5.54 -8.11
CA ASN A 2 -16.31 6.51 -9.13
C ASN A 2 -15.90 7.88 -8.55
N SER A 3 -16.56 8.33 -7.47
CA SER A 3 -16.21 9.58 -6.77
C SER A 3 -14.81 9.54 -6.13
N LEU A 4 -14.36 8.37 -5.64
CA LEU A 4 -13.01 8.20 -5.10
C LEU A 4 -11.94 8.20 -6.20
N ILE A 5 -12.25 7.59 -7.35
CA ILE A 5 -11.38 7.62 -8.53
C ILE A 5 -11.25 9.08 -9.01
N ALA A 6 -12.37 9.78 -9.17
CA ALA A 6 -12.37 11.19 -9.55
C ALA A 6 -11.58 12.06 -8.56
N LEU A 7 -11.73 11.82 -7.25
CA LEU A 7 -10.97 12.53 -6.22
C LEU A 7 -9.46 12.23 -6.34
N GLY A 8 -9.07 10.99 -6.61
CA GLY A 8 -7.68 10.61 -6.87
C GLY A 8 -7.08 11.33 -8.08
N GLU A 9 -7.83 11.43 -9.18
CA GLU A 9 -7.45 12.19 -10.38
C GLU A 9 -7.35 13.69 -10.09
N MET A 10 -8.26 14.26 -9.31
CA MET A 10 -8.19 15.65 -8.86
C MET A 10 -6.92 15.88 -8.01
N CYS A 11 -6.58 14.98 -7.07
CA CYS A 11 -5.36 15.07 -6.28
C CYS A 11 -4.09 15.01 -7.15
N SER A 12 -4.13 14.27 -8.25
CA SER A 12 -3.03 14.16 -9.21
C SER A 12 -2.87 15.42 -10.06
N SER A 13 -4.00 15.98 -10.53
CA SER A 13 -4.04 17.10 -11.48
C SER A 13 -3.88 18.45 -10.79
N LEU A 14 -4.62 18.71 -9.72
CA LEU A 14 -4.66 20.01 -9.02
C LEU A 14 -3.51 20.19 -8.03
N LYS A 15 -2.92 19.09 -7.54
CA LYS A 15 -1.75 19.12 -6.64
C LYS A 15 -1.94 20.11 -5.47
N ARG A 16 -1.05 21.11 -5.36
CA ARG A 16 -1.05 22.12 -4.29
C ARG A 16 -2.27 23.06 -4.30
N LEU A 17 -3.03 23.12 -5.38
CA LEU A 17 -4.26 23.90 -5.43
C LEU A 17 -5.32 23.36 -4.48
N LEU A 18 -5.22 22.09 -4.07
CA LEU A 18 -6.08 21.47 -3.08
C LEU A 18 -5.64 21.72 -1.62
N ASP A 19 -4.55 22.44 -1.40
CA ASP A 19 -4.02 22.63 -0.05
C ASP A 19 -5.01 23.32 0.91
N SER A 20 -5.95 24.16 0.42
CA SER A 20 -7.03 24.74 1.24
C SER A 20 -8.00 23.69 1.77
N GLU A 21 -8.32 22.68 0.97
CA GLU A 21 -9.29 21.62 1.25
C GLU A 21 -8.64 20.32 1.73
N LEU A 22 -7.35 20.37 2.06
CA LEU A 22 -6.54 19.18 2.37
C LEU A 22 -7.06 18.41 3.58
N GLU A 23 -7.51 19.11 4.62
CA GLU A 23 -8.00 18.50 5.85
C GLU A 23 -9.30 17.71 5.65
N PRO A 24 -10.38 18.27 5.07
CA PRO A 24 -11.60 17.51 4.81
C PRO A 24 -11.37 16.35 3.82
N ILE A 25 -10.53 16.53 2.80
CA ILE A 25 -10.17 15.46 1.86
C ILE A 25 -9.44 14.32 2.59
N MET A 26 -8.44 14.66 3.41
CA MET A 26 -7.67 13.68 4.20
C MET A 26 -8.57 12.88 5.14
N ASN A 27 -9.44 13.56 5.90
CA ASN A 27 -10.38 12.91 6.82
C ASN A 27 -11.35 11.98 6.09
N CYS A 28 -11.87 12.39 4.93
CA CYS A 28 -12.74 11.57 4.11
C CYS A 28 -12.00 10.32 3.61
N LEU A 29 -10.80 10.48 3.05
CA LEU A 29 -10.01 9.37 2.51
C LEU A 29 -9.55 8.39 3.61
N LEU A 30 -9.12 8.89 4.77
CA LEU A 30 -8.76 8.05 5.93
C LEU A 30 -9.97 7.22 6.39
N LYS A 31 -11.15 7.81 6.51
CA LYS A 31 -12.38 7.11 6.87
C LYS A 31 -12.76 6.06 5.82
N LYS A 32 -12.66 6.39 4.53
CA LYS A 32 -12.98 5.45 3.44
C LYS A 32 -11.93 4.38 3.22
N SER A 33 -10.68 4.62 3.58
CA SER A 33 -9.62 3.59 3.53
C SER A 33 -9.78 2.48 4.58
N THR A 34 -10.69 2.65 5.53
CA THR A 34 -11.08 1.65 6.54
C THR A 34 -12.49 1.08 6.31
N ASP A 35 -13.07 1.30 5.14
CA ASP A 35 -14.38 0.78 4.74
C ASP A 35 -14.34 -0.75 4.66
N THR A 36 -15.43 -1.41 5.07
CA THR A 36 -15.58 -2.88 4.98
C THR A 36 -15.58 -3.39 3.55
N ASN A 37 -15.99 -2.56 2.60
CA ASN A 37 -15.91 -2.86 1.19
C ASN A 37 -14.48 -2.70 0.69
N VAL A 38 -13.85 -3.82 0.35
CA VAL A 38 -12.45 -3.90 -0.09
C VAL A 38 -12.15 -2.98 -1.28
N PHE A 39 -13.06 -2.85 -2.24
CA PHE A 39 -12.87 -1.97 -3.40
C PHE A 39 -12.88 -0.49 -3.03
N ILE A 40 -13.75 -0.10 -2.08
CA ILE A 40 -13.81 1.27 -1.58
C ILE A 40 -12.55 1.57 -0.80
N SER A 41 -12.16 0.68 0.10
CA SER A 41 -10.96 0.80 0.93
C SER A 41 -9.68 0.92 0.07
N GLN A 42 -9.50 0.05 -0.93
CA GLN A 42 -8.35 0.08 -1.81
C GLN A 42 -8.29 1.35 -2.66
N GLU A 43 -9.41 1.80 -3.22
CA GLU A 43 -9.44 3.02 -4.04
C GLU A 43 -9.20 4.28 -3.20
N ALA A 44 -9.75 4.33 -1.98
CA ALA A 44 -9.46 5.39 -1.03
C ALA A 44 -7.98 5.42 -0.62
N GLU A 45 -7.36 4.25 -0.43
CA GLU A 45 -5.93 4.13 -0.13
C GLU A 45 -5.05 4.64 -1.28
N LYS A 46 -5.37 4.31 -2.53
CA LYS A 46 -4.66 4.85 -3.70
C LYS A 46 -4.76 6.36 -3.76
N SER A 47 -5.98 6.90 -3.60
CA SER A 47 -6.22 8.34 -3.61
C SER A 47 -5.49 9.04 -2.46
N LEU A 48 -5.41 8.39 -1.28
CA LEU A 48 -4.67 8.86 -0.12
C LEU A 48 -3.16 8.94 -0.40
N MET A 49 -2.59 7.92 -1.05
CA MET A 49 -1.17 7.93 -1.44
C MET A 49 -0.89 8.99 -2.51
N THR A 50 -1.80 9.18 -3.46
CA THR A 50 -1.70 10.24 -4.48
C THR A 50 -1.73 11.62 -3.83
N LEU A 51 -2.61 11.84 -2.84
CA LEU A 51 -2.67 13.09 -2.07
C LEU A 51 -1.35 13.34 -1.32
N CYS A 52 -0.78 12.33 -0.65
CA CYS A 52 0.50 12.44 0.05
C CYS A 52 1.65 12.81 -0.90
N ASN A 53 1.64 12.30 -2.13
CA ASN A 53 2.67 12.61 -3.11
C ASN A 53 2.60 14.05 -3.65
N ASN A 54 1.40 14.62 -3.79
CA ASN A 54 1.19 15.86 -4.55
C ASN A 54 0.93 17.11 -3.70
N SER A 55 0.65 16.96 -2.40
CA SER A 55 0.33 18.07 -1.49
C SER A 55 1.55 18.59 -0.71
N ASN A 56 1.34 19.69 0.03
CA ASN A 56 2.36 20.28 0.91
C ASN A 56 2.64 19.38 2.11
N ASP A 57 3.88 18.94 2.26
CA ASP A 57 4.29 17.97 3.29
C ASP A 57 4.10 18.49 4.72
N SER A 58 4.48 19.74 5.01
CA SER A 58 4.35 20.31 6.35
C SER A 58 2.89 20.36 6.79
N ARG A 59 1.98 20.75 5.87
CA ARG A 59 0.56 20.80 6.15
C ARG A 59 -0.02 19.38 6.34
N LEU A 60 0.40 18.42 5.49
CA LEU A 60 0.03 17.01 5.64
C LEU A 60 0.43 16.45 7.00
N ILE A 61 1.68 16.66 7.41
CA ILE A 61 2.20 16.20 8.70
C ILE A 61 1.34 16.73 9.86
N MET A 62 0.95 18.00 9.80
CA MET A 62 0.11 18.60 10.83
C MET A 62 -1.31 18.01 10.87
N ILE A 63 -1.94 17.82 9.71
CA ILE A 63 -3.28 17.22 9.61
C ILE A 63 -3.25 15.77 10.11
N LEU A 64 -2.27 14.98 9.69
CA LEU A 64 -2.11 13.59 10.14
C LEU A 64 -1.90 13.51 11.66
N PHE A 65 -1.14 14.44 12.24
CA PHE A 65 -0.97 14.54 13.70
C PHE A 65 -2.32 14.79 14.40
N GLN A 66 -3.12 15.71 13.91
CA GLN A 66 -4.45 16.00 14.44
C GLN A 66 -5.39 14.79 14.30
N CYS A 67 -5.36 14.11 13.15
CA CYS A 67 -6.18 12.92 12.92
C CYS A 67 -5.89 11.79 13.94
N VAL A 68 -4.62 11.56 14.28
CA VAL A 68 -4.28 10.53 15.29
C VAL A 68 -4.80 10.92 16.68
N ASN A 69 -4.66 12.19 17.05
CA ASN A 69 -5.09 12.66 18.37
C ASN A 69 -6.62 12.69 18.52
N SER A 70 -7.35 12.86 17.41
CA SER A 70 -8.82 12.88 17.41
C SER A 70 -9.49 11.52 17.26
N THR A 71 -8.73 10.46 16.86
CA THR A 71 -9.28 9.15 16.59
C THR A 71 -8.88 8.09 17.60
N ARG A 72 -9.85 7.20 17.95
CA ARG A 72 -9.58 5.96 18.69
C ARG A 72 -9.41 4.75 17.77
N SER A 73 -9.69 4.87 16.48
CA SER A 73 -9.64 3.77 15.52
C SER A 73 -8.19 3.37 15.23
N SER A 74 -7.83 2.13 15.57
CA SER A 74 -6.52 1.56 15.25
C SER A 74 -6.30 1.43 13.74
N GLN A 75 -7.36 1.18 12.97
CA GLN A 75 -7.28 1.11 11.51
C GLN A 75 -6.89 2.47 10.91
N ILE A 76 -7.49 3.56 11.36
CA ILE A 76 -7.13 4.92 10.92
C ILE A 76 -5.69 5.25 11.34
N LYS A 77 -5.28 4.92 12.57
CA LYS A 77 -3.89 5.10 13.04
C LYS A 77 -2.89 4.35 12.17
N ALA A 78 -3.21 3.12 11.75
CA ALA A 78 -2.37 2.34 10.83
C ALA A 78 -2.23 3.03 9.46
N LYS A 79 -3.32 3.57 8.90
CA LYS A 79 -3.29 4.32 7.64
C LYS A 79 -2.50 5.62 7.76
N VAL A 80 -2.62 6.32 8.90
CA VAL A 80 -1.79 7.52 9.17
C VAL A 80 -0.31 7.16 9.21
N ALA A 81 0.09 6.09 9.90
CA ALA A 81 1.49 5.64 9.92
C ALA A 81 2.01 5.31 8.51
N MET A 82 1.16 4.72 7.65
CA MET A 82 1.48 4.46 6.25
C MET A 82 1.66 5.78 5.45
N CYS A 83 0.82 6.80 5.69
CA CYS A 83 0.98 8.12 5.08
C CYS A 83 2.31 8.78 5.49
N TYR A 84 2.69 8.71 6.76
CA TYR A 84 3.99 9.19 7.21
C TYR A 84 5.15 8.48 6.51
N ASN A 85 5.07 7.15 6.37
CA ASN A 85 6.08 6.40 5.63
C ASN A 85 6.22 6.92 4.19
N LYS A 86 5.10 7.22 3.52
CA LYS A 86 5.09 7.76 2.15
C LYS A 86 5.69 9.17 2.07
N ILE A 87 5.41 10.04 3.05
CA ILE A 87 5.99 11.39 3.12
C ILE A 87 7.50 11.31 3.34
N ILE A 88 7.97 10.41 4.22
CA ILE A 88 9.39 10.18 4.49
C ILE A 88 10.10 9.69 3.23
N GLU A 89 9.50 8.74 2.51
CA GLU A 89 10.01 8.25 1.23
C GLU A 89 10.16 9.37 0.20
N LYS A 90 9.12 10.19 0.04
CA LYS A 90 9.11 11.34 -0.88
C LYS A 90 10.17 12.37 -0.55
N LYS A 91 10.34 12.71 0.74
CA LYS A 91 11.34 13.70 1.18
C LYS A 91 12.77 13.17 1.10
N GLY A 92 12.99 11.89 1.28
CA GLY A 92 14.32 11.31 1.30
C GLY A 92 15.26 12.07 2.26
N HIS A 93 16.45 12.44 1.81
CA HIS A 93 17.45 13.14 2.64
C HIS A 93 17.04 14.55 3.09
N GLU A 94 16.08 15.19 2.42
CA GLU A 94 15.56 16.51 2.82
C GLU A 94 14.78 16.46 4.15
N ILE A 95 14.43 15.28 4.62
CA ILE A 95 13.74 15.08 5.91
C ILE A 95 14.51 15.70 7.09
N ARG A 96 15.85 15.77 7.00
CA ARG A 96 16.70 16.39 8.03
C ARG A 96 16.41 17.87 8.25
N ARG A 97 15.89 18.57 7.22
CA ARG A 97 15.54 19.99 7.27
C ARG A 97 14.07 20.23 7.63
N CYS A 98 13.32 19.15 7.84
CA CYS A 98 11.89 19.24 8.16
C CYS A 98 11.71 19.77 9.59
N LYS A 99 11.00 20.88 9.74
CA LYS A 99 10.71 21.48 11.05
C LYS A 99 9.84 20.57 11.92
N GLU A 100 9.01 19.76 11.31
CA GLU A 100 8.06 18.85 11.94
C GLU A 100 8.68 17.47 12.28
N LEU A 101 9.98 17.28 12.02
CA LEU A 101 10.65 15.98 12.19
C LEU A 101 10.50 15.43 13.62
N GLU A 102 10.77 16.24 14.64
CA GLU A 102 10.68 15.80 16.04
C GLU A 102 9.24 15.41 16.42
N ARG A 103 8.23 16.19 15.96
CA ARG A 103 6.81 15.88 16.16
C ARG A 103 6.42 14.58 15.47
N MET A 104 6.90 14.36 14.24
CA MET A 104 6.67 13.13 13.49
C MET A 104 7.29 11.92 14.20
N MET A 105 8.53 12.05 14.69
CA MET A 105 9.22 10.99 15.45
C MET A 105 8.50 10.68 16.77
N HIS A 106 8.04 11.68 17.50
CA HIS A 106 7.23 11.52 18.70
C HIS A 106 5.97 10.69 18.42
N LEU A 107 5.21 11.07 17.39
CA LEU A 107 3.98 10.38 17.03
C LEU A 107 4.24 8.95 16.57
N LEU A 108 5.20 8.73 15.68
CA LEU A 108 5.57 7.40 15.21
C LEU A 108 6.08 6.51 16.34
N GLY A 109 6.81 7.08 17.30
CA GLY A 109 7.24 6.37 18.50
C GLY A 109 6.07 5.95 19.41
N ALA A 110 5.04 6.79 19.53
CA ALA A 110 3.81 6.42 20.23
C ALA A 110 3.05 5.31 19.49
N LEU A 111 2.90 5.44 18.16
CA LEU A 111 2.24 4.43 17.32
C LEU A 111 2.98 3.09 17.30
N ALA A 112 4.30 3.08 17.40
CA ALA A 112 5.10 1.85 17.47
C ALA A 112 4.89 1.03 18.76
N ARG A 113 4.23 1.62 19.77
CA ARG A 113 3.89 0.98 21.06
C ARG A 113 2.40 0.68 21.20
N GLU A 114 1.59 0.99 20.20
CA GLU A 114 0.14 0.73 20.19
C GLU A 114 -0.18 -0.76 20.30
N ALA A 115 -1.35 -1.09 20.84
CA ALA A 115 -1.80 -2.48 20.99
C ALA A 115 -1.99 -3.21 19.66
N SER A 116 -2.43 -2.49 18.61
CA SER A 116 -2.67 -3.06 17.28
C SER A 116 -1.37 -3.39 16.56
N ALA A 117 -1.24 -4.62 16.06
CA ALA A 117 -0.08 -5.08 15.30
C ALA A 117 0.11 -4.29 13.99
N ASP A 118 -0.98 -3.99 13.29
CA ASP A 118 -0.93 -3.24 12.03
C ASP A 118 -0.41 -1.82 12.23
N VAL A 119 -0.80 -1.15 13.34
CA VAL A 119 -0.30 0.18 13.69
C VAL A 119 1.20 0.11 13.97
N ARG A 120 1.62 -0.85 14.81
CA ARG A 120 3.05 -1.01 15.14
C ARG A 120 3.90 -1.29 13.91
N THR A 121 3.46 -2.20 13.04
CA THR A 121 4.19 -2.57 11.83
C THR A 121 4.41 -1.37 10.91
N ASN A 122 3.36 -0.59 10.63
CA ASN A 122 3.47 0.59 9.78
C ASN A 122 4.33 1.69 10.43
N ALA A 123 4.19 1.92 11.73
CA ALA A 123 4.99 2.90 12.46
C ALA A 123 6.48 2.50 12.51
N LYS A 124 6.79 1.23 12.75
CA LYS A 124 8.17 0.72 12.69
C LYS A 124 8.78 0.83 11.30
N ALA A 125 8.00 0.54 10.24
CA ALA A 125 8.47 0.72 8.87
C ALA A 125 8.90 2.17 8.61
N ALA A 126 8.09 3.15 9.04
CA ALA A 126 8.39 4.56 8.93
C ALA A 126 9.62 4.97 9.77
N LEU A 127 9.74 4.50 11.02
CA LEU A 127 10.90 4.76 11.89
C LEU A 127 12.19 4.13 11.34
N ASN A 128 12.12 2.91 10.81
CA ASN A 128 13.27 2.26 10.18
C ASN A 128 13.74 3.01 8.93
N GLN A 129 12.81 3.58 8.16
CA GLN A 129 13.15 4.42 7.03
C GLN A 129 13.81 5.73 7.47
N LEU A 130 13.29 6.38 8.53
CA LEU A 130 13.95 7.54 9.15
C LEU A 130 15.35 7.21 9.66
N ALA A 131 15.54 6.04 10.30
CA ALA A 131 16.84 5.60 10.77
C ALA A 131 17.86 5.46 9.62
N LYS A 132 17.43 4.91 8.48
CA LYS A 132 18.28 4.83 7.27
C LYS A 132 18.65 6.20 6.73
N LEU A 133 17.72 7.16 6.70
CA LEU A 133 17.94 8.49 6.14
C LEU A 133 18.75 9.40 7.08
N LEU A 134 18.53 9.31 8.39
CA LEU A 134 19.20 10.13 9.40
C LEU A 134 20.55 9.56 9.85
N GLY A 135 20.74 8.24 9.71
CA GLY A 135 21.97 7.57 10.13
C GLY A 135 22.27 7.78 11.62
N ALA A 136 23.48 8.24 11.93
CA ALA A 136 23.94 8.46 13.32
C ALA A 136 23.10 9.50 14.09
N ASP A 137 22.47 10.45 13.39
CA ASP A 137 21.65 11.47 14.03
C ASP A 137 20.28 10.96 14.50
N PHE A 138 19.83 9.79 14.04
CA PHE A 138 18.51 9.23 14.37
C PHE A 138 18.27 9.17 15.88
N ASP A 139 19.20 8.62 16.63
CA ASP A 139 19.07 8.48 18.09
C ASP A 139 19.03 9.83 18.81
N LYS A 140 19.73 10.84 18.27
CA LYS A 140 19.72 12.21 18.80
C LYS A 140 18.33 12.85 18.63
N TYR A 141 17.74 12.74 17.45
CA TYR A 141 16.38 13.26 17.20
C TYR A 141 15.34 12.48 17.99
N LEU A 142 15.46 11.16 18.06
CA LEU A 142 14.52 10.32 18.82
C LEU A 142 14.53 10.66 20.32
N LYS A 143 15.73 10.88 20.93
CA LYS A 143 15.87 11.31 22.33
C LYS A 143 15.28 12.69 22.59
N ARG A 144 15.34 13.60 21.62
CA ARG A 144 14.73 14.94 21.76
C ARG A 144 13.21 14.91 21.65
N SER A 145 12.68 13.95 20.91
CA SER A 145 11.24 13.87 20.64
C SER A 145 10.43 13.19 21.76
N MET A 146 11.07 12.48 22.70
CA MET A 146 10.37 11.72 23.73
C MET A 146 11.22 11.54 25.00
N ASP A 147 10.56 11.14 26.11
CA ASP A 147 11.21 10.80 27.37
C ASP A 147 12.11 9.55 27.26
N THR A 148 13.02 9.38 28.23
CA THR A 148 14.00 8.28 28.27
C THR A 148 13.35 6.90 28.24
N THR A 149 12.24 6.73 28.97
CA THR A 149 11.52 5.45 29.03
C THR A 149 10.90 5.09 27.69
N SER A 150 10.23 6.04 27.05
CA SER A 150 9.64 5.88 25.72
C SER A 150 10.72 5.61 24.66
N PHE A 151 11.86 6.29 24.76
CA PHE A 151 13.01 6.05 23.87
C PHE A 151 13.49 4.60 23.94
N GLN A 152 13.69 4.07 25.15
CA GLN A 152 14.12 2.67 25.33
C GLN A 152 13.11 1.68 24.76
N GLN A 153 11.81 1.90 25.04
CA GLN A 153 10.73 1.05 24.52
C GLN A 153 10.68 1.05 22.99
N VAL A 154 10.84 2.21 22.36
CA VAL A 154 10.89 2.30 20.90
C VAL A 154 12.11 1.59 20.33
N LYS A 155 13.29 1.76 20.94
CA LYS A 155 14.51 1.05 20.51
C LYS A 155 14.35 -0.47 20.61
N GLU A 156 13.75 -0.98 21.69
CA GLU A 156 13.44 -2.40 21.82
C GLU A 156 12.40 -2.84 20.78
N ALA A 157 11.35 -2.04 20.58
CA ALA A 157 10.34 -2.32 19.58
C ALA A 157 10.92 -2.45 18.18
N LEU A 158 11.88 -1.61 17.80
CA LEU A 158 12.56 -1.67 16.51
C LEU A 158 13.46 -2.91 16.36
N LYS A 159 14.03 -3.43 17.43
CA LYS A 159 14.88 -4.63 17.42
C LYS A 159 14.07 -5.93 17.28
N ARG A 160 12.81 -5.94 17.76
CA ARG A 160 11.95 -7.15 17.69
C ARG A 160 11.42 -7.32 16.26
N PRO A 161 11.76 -8.44 15.57
CA PRO A 161 11.07 -8.76 14.31
C PRO A 161 9.58 -8.96 14.64
N GLU A 162 8.70 -8.27 13.96
CA GLU A 162 7.29 -8.58 14.06
C GLU A 162 7.02 -9.86 13.29
N ALA A 163 6.34 -10.82 13.96
CA ALA A 163 5.72 -11.93 13.26
C ALA A 163 4.82 -11.35 12.16
N GLU A 164 5.00 -11.79 10.94
CA GLU A 164 4.22 -11.32 9.79
C GLU A 164 2.73 -11.40 10.12
N SER A 165 2.10 -10.25 10.26
CA SER A 165 0.65 -10.18 10.44
C SER A 165 -0.01 -10.82 9.21
N PRO A 166 -1.01 -11.71 9.37
CA PRO A 166 -1.66 -12.39 8.25
C PRO A 166 -2.28 -11.44 7.22
N LEU A 167 -2.48 -10.16 7.58
CA LEU A 167 -3.10 -9.14 6.72
C LEU A 167 -2.15 -8.50 5.70
N LYS A 168 -0.83 -8.76 5.71
CA LYS A 168 0.11 -8.29 4.68
C LYS A 168 -0.06 -8.94 3.31
N LYS A 169 -1.00 -9.86 3.14
CA LYS A 169 -1.20 -10.57 1.85
C LYS A 169 -1.98 -9.79 0.79
N TYR A 170 -2.39 -8.55 1.04
CA TYR A 170 -3.22 -7.79 0.09
C TYR A 170 -2.65 -6.46 -0.41
N SER A 171 -1.39 -6.19 -0.19
CA SER A 171 -0.70 -5.13 -0.94
C SER A 171 -0.42 -5.63 -2.35
N THR A 172 -1.09 -5.06 -3.33
CA THR A 172 -1.19 -5.47 -4.73
C THR A 172 0.12 -5.35 -5.53
N ASN A 173 1.31 -5.32 -4.93
CA ASN A 173 2.54 -5.18 -5.71
C ASN A 173 3.71 -6.09 -5.36
N GLU A 174 3.55 -7.06 -4.43
CA GLU A 174 4.60 -8.08 -4.24
C GLU A 174 3.99 -9.44 -3.84
N LEU A 175 3.42 -10.14 -4.81
CA LEU A 175 3.49 -11.59 -4.81
C LEU A 175 4.96 -11.95 -5.09
N ILE A 176 5.78 -11.94 -4.04
CA ILE A 176 7.12 -12.52 -4.11
C ILE A 176 6.93 -14.02 -4.28
N PHE A 177 7.04 -14.44 -5.54
CA PHE A 177 7.18 -15.84 -5.87
C PHE A 177 8.44 -16.39 -5.21
N ARG A 178 8.29 -17.21 -4.18
CA ARG A 178 9.31 -18.18 -3.82
C ARG A 178 9.57 -19.02 -5.08
N LYS A 179 10.77 -18.88 -5.63
CA LYS A 179 11.28 -19.80 -6.66
C LYS A 179 11.14 -21.23 -6.16
N LYS A 180 10.13 -21.93 -6.62
CA LYS A 180 10.12 -23.38 -6.71
C LYS A 180 10.24 -23.72 -8.19
N SER A 181 11.27 -24.47 -8.49
CA SER A 181 11.65 -25.17 -9.73
C SER A 181 10.65 -25.09 -10.90
N GLN A 182 11.20 -24.71 -12.05
CA GLN A 182 10.62 -24.80 -13.38
C GLN A 182 9.98 -26.18 -13.62
N SER A 183 8.66 -26.23 -13.62
CA SER A 183 7.90 -27.21 -14.38
C SER A 183 7.15 -26.43 -15.46
N GLN A 184 7.19 -26.92 -16.68
CA GLN A 184 6.42 -26.42 -17.82
C GLN A 184 4.92 -26.44 -17.46
N ASP A 185 4.40 -25.31 -16.95
CA ASP A 185 2.97 -25.14 -16.73
C ASP A 185 2.30 -25.03 -18.10
N SER A 186 1.68 -26.10 -18.57
CA SER A 186 0.91 -26.07 -19.80
C SER A 186 -0.39 -25.30 -19.60
N PHE A 187 -0.95 -24.68 -20.64
CA PHE A 187 -2.24 -24.00 -20.60
C PHE A 187 -3.37 -24.89 -20.07
N ASP A 188 -3.24 -26.20 -20.20
CA ASP A 188 -4.22 -27.17 -19.69
C ASP A 188 -4.20 -27.24 -18.16
N SER A 189 -3.03 -27.11 -17.54
CA SER A 189 -2.88 -26.99 -16.07
C SER A 189 -3.53 -25.71 -15.56
N ILE A 190 -3.36 -24.60 -16.27
CA ILE A 190 -3.99 -23.31 -15.92
C ILE A 190 -5.51 -23.40 -16.05
N LYS A 191 -6.03 -24.00 -17.13
CA LYS A 191 -7.46 -24.19 -17.34
C LYS A 191 -8.07 -25.01 -16.22
N LYS A 192 -7.42 -26.09 -15.79
CA LYS A 192 -7.85 -26.89 -14.64
C LYS A 192 -7.83 -26.10 -13.33
N ALA A 193 -6.83 -25.24 -13.12
CA ALA A 193 -6.77 -24.40 -11.91
C ALA A 193 -7.85 -23.32 -11.89
N LEU A 194 -8.31 -22.83 -13.06
CA LEU A 194 -9.43 -21.87 -13.16
C LEU A 194 -10.79 -22.47 -12.80
N THR A 195 -10.92 -23.81 -12.78
CA THR A 195 -12.16 -24.48 -12.33
C THR A 195 -12.15 -24.85 -10.83
N SER A 196 -11.12 -24.43 -10.07
CA SER A 196 -11.04 -24.68 -8.63
C SER A 196 -12.13 -23.93 -7.87
N GLU A 197 -12.70 -24.54 -6.83
CA GLU A 197 -13.65 -23.87 -5.92
C GLU A 197 -13.03 -22.68 -5.17
N GLU A 198 -11.72 -22.74 -4.89
CA GLU A 198 -10.99 -21.69 -4.19
C GLU A 198 -10.61 -20.54 -5.13
N TRP A 199 -11.21 -19.38 -4.93
CA TRP A 199 -10.94 -18.17 -5.72
C TRP A 199 -9.45 -17.78 -5.75
N VAL A 200 -8.69 -18.07 -4.67
CA VAL A 200 -7.25 -17.80 -4.59
C VAL A 200 -6.47 -18.58 -5.64
N LYS A 201 -6.78 -19.87 -5.80
CA LYS A 201 -6.16 -20.72 -6.82
C LYS A 201 -6.47 -20.25 -8.24
N ARG A 202 -7.70 -19.74 -8.46
CA ARG A 202 -8.09 -19.16 -9.75
C ARG A 202 -7.32 -17.86 -10.07
N ILE A 203 -7.09 -16.99 -9.06
CA ILE A 203 -6.24 -15.78 -9.23
C ILE A 203 -4.77 -16.16 -9.52
N GLU A 204 -4.23 -17.17 -8.84
CA GLU A 204 -2.89 -17.68 -9.12
C GLU A 204 -2.76 -18.21 -10.56
N ALA A 205 -3.78 -18.90 -11.05
CA ALA A 205 -3.83 -19.39 -12.43
C ALA A 205 -3.81 -18.23 -13.44
N VAL A 206 -4.56 -17.17 -13.21
CA VAL A 206 -4.54 -15.94 -14.04
C VAL A 206 -3.15 -15.28 -14.01
N SER A 207 -2.50 -15.25 -12.86
CA SER A 207 -1.15 -14.67 -12.71
C SER A 207 -0.09 -15.50 -13.47
N LYS A 208 -0.21 -16.83 -13.48
CA LYS A 208 0.64 -17.72 -14.28
C LYS A 208 0.43 -17.52 -15.78
N LEU A 209 -0.83 -17.31 -16.20
CA LEU A 209 -1.17 -17.00 -17.59
C LEU A 209 -0.43 -15.75 -18.08
N LYS A 210 -0.37 -14.70 -17.26
CA LYS A 210 0.39 -13.49 -17.56
C LYS A 210 1.86 -13.78 -17.82
N GLN A 211 2.49 -14.63 -16.98
CA GLN A 211 3.92 -14.95 -17.12
C GLN A 211 4.22 -15.71 -18.41
N ILE A 212 3.35 -16.65 -18.79
CA ILE A 212 3.51 -17.42 -20.03
C ILE A 212 3.34 -16.50 -21.23
N SER A 213 2.28 -15.69 -21.28
CA SER A 213 2.01 -14.77 -22.38
C SER A 213 3.09 -13.70 -22.56
N THR A 214 3.75 -13.26 -21.47
CA THR A 214 4.88 -12.31 -21.54
C THR A 214 6.14 -12.97 -22.10
N LYS A 215 6.36 -14.27 -21.84
CA LYS A 215 7.50 -15.04 -22.37
C LYS A 215 7.34 -15.33 -23.86
N GLU A 216 6.12 -15.63 -24.29
CA GLU A 216 5.82 -16.00 -25.70
C GLU A 216 5.67 -14.78 -26.62
N LYS A 217 5.71 -13.54 -26.09
CA LYS A 217 5.49 -12.27 -26.82
C LYS A 217 4.18 -12.21 -27.61
N ALA A 218 3.28 -13.18 -27.43
CA ALA A 218 1.98 -13.21 -28.09
C ALA A 218 0.96 -13.96 -27.22
N LEU A 219 -0.27 -13.51 -27.25
CA LEU A 219 -1.39 -14.18 -26.60
C LEU A 219 -1.90 -15.29 -27.53
N SER A 220 -1.65 -16.56 -27.17
CA SER A 220 -2.14 -17.70 -27.95
C SER A 220 -3.67 -17.82 -27.85
N SER A 221 -4.31 -18.51 -28.81
CA SER A 221 -5.76 -18.78 -28.78
C SER A 221 -6.20 -19.51 -27.51
N LYS A 222 -5.36 -20.41 -26.96
CA LYS A 222 -5.57 -21.08 -25.67
C LYS A 222 -5.49 -20.11 -24.49
N GLY A 223 -4.57 -19.15 -24.52
CA GLY A 223 -4.45 -18.10 -23.53
C GLY A 223 -5.68 -17.18 -23.50
N LEU A 224 -6.20 -16.80 -24.68
CA LEU A 224 -7.44 -16.05 -24.81
C LEU A 224 -8.64 -16.79 -24.21
N SER A 225 -8.77 -18.09 -24.49
CA SER A 225 -9.83 -18.93 -23.91
C SER A 225 -9.80 -18.93 -22.37
N CYS A 226 -8.60 -19.06 -21.77
CA CYS A 226 -8.43 -18.99 -20.31
C CYS A 226 -8.80 -17.61 -19.75
N ILE A 227 -8.44 -16.52 -20.43
CA ILE A 227 -8.81 -15.15 -20.03
C ILE A 227 -10.33 -14.98 -20.06
N LEU A 228 -11.01 -15.42 -21.13
CA LEU A 228 -12.46 -15.33 -21.24
C LEU A 228 -13.18 -16.12 -20.13
N THR A 229 -12.67 -17.31 -19.79
CA THR A 229 -13.19 -18.11 -18.67
C THR A 229 -13.04 -17.34 -17.35
N ALA A 230 -11.89 -16.75 -17.09
CA ALA A 230 -11.62 -16.01 -15.86
C ALA A 230 -12.34 -14.65 -15.78
N LEU A 231 -12.69 -14.02 -16.90
CA LEU A 231 -13.52 -12.81 -16.94
C LEU A 231 -14.97 -13.09 -16.58
N ASN A 232 -15.47 -14.28 -16.93
CA ASN A 232 -16.82 -14.74 -16.58
C ASN A 232 -16.91 -15.47 -15.23
N ASP A 233 -15.86 -15.35 -14.39
CA ASP A 233 -15.86 -15.96 -13.07
C ASP A 233 -16.94 -15.37 -12.17
N SER A 234 -17.60 -16.21 -11.40
CA SER A 234 -18.63 -15.80 -10.42
C SER A 234 -18.07 -14.93 -9.30
N ASP A 235 -16.76 -15.03 -9.02
CA ASP A 235 -16.08 -14.21 -8.03
C ASP A 235 -15.50 -12.97 -8.70
N THR A 236 -16.06 -11.80 -8.35
CA THR A 236 -15.64 -10.50 -8.88
C THR A 236 -14.16 -10.20 -8.70
N ARG A 237 -13.50 -10.79 -7.69
CA ARG A 237 -12.06 -10.61 -7.44
C ARG A 237 -11.22 -11.25 -8.54
N VAL A 238 -11.64 -12.43 -9.02
CA VAL A 238 -11.00 -13.14 -10.13
C VAL A 238 -11.18 -12.36 -11.43
N ALA A 239 -12.41 -11.94 -11.74
CA ALA A 239 -12.72 -11.14 -12.92
C ALA A 239 -11.93 -9.81 -12.94
N MET A 240 -11.86 -9.09 -11.83
CA MET A 240 -11.11 -7.83 -11.72
C MET A 240 -9.59 -8.02 -11.85
N HIS A 241 -9.06 -9.10 -11.25
CA HIS A 241 -7.64 -9.43 -11.42
C HIS A 241 -7.34 -9.75 -12.88
N THR A 242 -8.23 -10.46 -13.55
CA THR A 242 -8.12 -10.80 -14.99
C THR A 242 -8.12 -9.55 -15.86
N LEU A 243 -8.99 -8.56 -15.60
CA LEU A 243 -8.97 -7.26 -16.29
C LEU A 243 -7.65 -6.54 -16.10
N THR A 244 -7.10 -6.57 -14.89
CA THR A 244 -5.78 -5.96 -14.60
C THR A 244 -4.64 -6.66 -15.35
N VAL A 245 -4.71 -7.97 -15.52
CA VAL A 245 -3.74 -8.73 -16.31
C VAL A 245 -3.90 -8.42 -17.81
N LEU A 246 -5.14 -8.39 -18.29
CA LEU A 246 -5.45 -8.09 -19.68
C LEU A 246 -4.98 -6.69 -20.08
N SER A 247 -5.20 -5.66 -19.26
CA SER A 247 -4.73 -4.30 -19.53
C SER A 247 -3.21 -4.19 -19.69
N LYS A 248 -2.45 -5.09 -19.08
CA LYS A 248 -0.99 -5.16 -19.18
C LYS A 248 -0.50 -6.00 -20.38
N LEU A 249 -1.36 -6.85 -20.93
CA LEU A 249 -1.05 -7.70 -22.08
C LEU A 249 -1.43 -7.04 -23.41
N LEU A 250 -2.45 -6.17 -23.41
CA LEU A 250 -2.95 -5.47 -24.62
C LEU A 250 -1.88 -4.65 -25.36
N PRO A 251 -0.94 -3.93 -24.69
CA PRO A 251 0.11 -3.20 -25.41
C PRO A 251 1.08 -4.08 -26.19
N SER A 252 1.10 -5.38 -25.91
CA SER A 252 1.98 -6.37 -26.59
C SER A 252 1.32 -7.04 -27.80
N VAL A 253 0.07 -6.71 -28.09
CA VAL A 253 -0.63 -7.26 -29.27
C VAL A 253 -0.32 -6.38 -30.48
N PRO A 254 0.34 -6.89 -31.53
CA PRO A 254 0.59 -6.11 -32.74
C PRO A 254 -0.75 -5.73 -33.36
N GLN A 255 -0.98 -4.43 -33.54
CA GLN A 255 -2.10 -3.93 -34.32
C GLN A 255 -1.83 -4.29 -35.80
N LYS A 256 -2.70 -5.12 -36.38
CA LYS A 256 -2.72 -5.39 -37.81
C LYS A 256 -3.49 -4.30 -38.55
#